data_38009ad676a5657341c72c69c95f3015
#
_entry.id   38009ad676a5657341c72c69c95f3015
#
_cell.length_a   1.000
_cell.length_b   1.000
_cell.length_c   1.000
_cell.angle_alpha   90.00
_cell.angle_beta   90.00
_cell.angle_gamma   90.00
#
_symmetry.space_group_name_H-M   'P 1'
#
loop_
_entity.id
_entity.type
_entity.pdbx_description
1 polymer ?
#
loop_
_entity_poly.entity_id
_entity_poly.type
_entity_poly.pdbx_seq_one_letter_code
_entity_poly.pdbx_strand_id
1 'polypeptide(L)'
;MPYPLSTAPSQRFRIEQYFSLLKRERIQYKLAPFVNSGTYTLLYKKGISAKKIFGILMGFLRRLKLVFFESKNYEVIFIHREASPLGPPVFEWILAKLLKRKFIYDYDDAIWEPSISAANRAAFFAKAFWKIKYICKWAFINSAGNNFLENYAKQSGARQSLFLPTVVDAVNRYVPAKAKNNNIPPVIGWTGSHSTIMYLQSCIEILNELKQLHEF
;
A
#
# COMPACT_ATOMS: atom_id res chain seq x y z
N MET A 1 0.08 0.70 8.97
CA MET A 1 0.22 -0.24 7.84
C MET A 1 -0.88 -1.30 7.90
N PRO A 2 -1.46 -1.75 6.78
CA PRO A 2 -2.56 -2.71 6.79
C PRO A 2 -2.10 -4.16 7.07
N TYR A 3 -0.92 -4.56 6.62
CA TYR A 3 -0.49 -5.96 6.60
C TYR A 3 0.74 -6.24 7.47
N PRO A 4 1.02 -7.51 7.79
CA PRO A 4 2.26 -7.90 8.45
C PRO A 4 3.50 -7.60 7.59
N LEU A 5 4.68 -7.59 8.21
CA LEU A 5 5.95 -7.40 7.50
C LEU A 5 6.15 -8.44 6.40
N SER A 6 6.85 -8.03 5.36
CA SER A 6 7.28 -8.84 4.21
C SER A 6 6.15 -9.49 3.40
N THR A 7 4.90 -9.10 3.62
CA THR A 7 3.75 -9.71 2.94
C THR A 7 3.26 -8.92 1.73
N ALA A 8 3.37 -7.60 1.74
CA ALA A 8 2.88 -6.74 0.67
C ALA A 8 4.04 -6.02 -0.04
N PRO A 9 4.14 -6.09 -1.39
CA PRO A 9 5.21 -5.42 -2.14
C PRO A 9 5.30 -3.93 -1.87
N SER A 10 4.18 -3.22 -1.96
CA SER A 10 4.10 -1.78 -1.69
C SER A 10 4.68 -1.43 -0.30
N GLN A 11 4.28 -2.15 0.74
CA GLN A 11 4.77 -1.93 2.10
C GLN A 11 6.29 -2.18 2.20
N ARG A 12 6.83 -3.19 1.51
CA ARG A 12 8.28 -3.46 1.48
C ARG A 12 9.04 -2.29 0.87
N PHE A 13 8.60 -1.78 -0.28
CA PHE A 13 9.30 -0.71 -1.02
C PHE A 13 9.03 0.68 -0.46
N ARG A 14 7.91 0.90 0.23
CA ARG A 14 7.56 2.21 0.79
C ARG A 14 8.00 2.40 2.24
N ILE A 15 8.21 1.30 2.99
CA ILE A 15 8.51 1.37 4.42
C ILE A 15 9.71 0.50 4.79
N GLU A 16 9.61 -0.82 4.53
CA GLU A 16 10.50 -1.79 5.16
C GLU A 16 11.95 -1.66 4.70
N GLN A 17 12.19 -1.29 3.44
CA GLN A 17 13.55 -1.07 2.93
C GLN A 17 14.28 0.08 3.64
N TYR A 18 13.57 0.98 4.29
CA TYR A 18 14.15 2.12 5.01
C TYR A 18 14.47 1.84 6.48
N PHE A 19 14.21 0.64 6.99
CA PHE A 19 14.47 0.35 8.41
C PHE A 19 15.94 0.48 8.80
N SER A 20 16.86 0.10 7.92
CA SER A 20 18.31 0.29 8.15
C SER A 20 18.67 1.77 8.22
N LEU A 21 18.08 2.60 7.35
CA LEU A 21 18.26 4.05 7.36
C LEU A 21 17.70 4.67 8.64
N LEU A 22 16.46 4.31 9.02
CA LEU A 22 15.87 4.81 10.27
C LEU A 22 16.72 4.48 11.49
N LYS A 23 17.29 3.26 11.53
CA LYS A 23 18.19 2.86 12.61
C LYS A 23 19.48 3.69 12.58
N ARG A 24 20.07 3.93 11.43
CA ARG A 24 21.27 4.77 11.26
C ARG A 24 21.03 6.20 11.74
N GLU A 25 19.89 6.78 11.41
CA GLU A 25 19.46 8.12 11.82
C GLU A 25 18.89 8.15 13.25
N ARG A 26 19.00 7.05 14.02
CA ARG A 26 18.53 6.92 15.41
C ARG A 26 17.03 7.23 15.59
N ILE A 27 16.23 7.04 14.54
CA ILE A 27 14.78 7.22 14.59
C ILE A 27 14.15 5.96 15.16
N GLN A 28 13.54 6.10 16.34
CA GLN A 28 12.78 5.02 16.95
C GLN A 28 11.40 4.88 16.33
N TYR A 29 11.00 3.66 16.02
CA TYR A 29 9.70 3.41 15.43
C TYR A 29 9.03 2.17 16.00
N LYS A 30 7.71 2.16 15.97
CA LYS A 30 6.88 1.00 16.31
C LYS A 30 6.03 0.61 15.10
N LEU A 31 6.08 -0.67 14.74
CA LEU A 31 5.26 -1.21 13.67
C LEU A 31 3.90 -1.64 14.21
N ALA A 32 2.84 -1.21 13.51
CA ALA A 32 1.47 -1.48 13.91
C ALA A 32 0.65 -2.00 12.72
N PRO A 33 0.79 -3.27 12.32
CA PRO A 33 -0.07 -3.87 11.30
C PRO A 33 -1.52 -3.99 11.81
N PHE A 34 -2.49 -3.80 10.90
CA PHE A 34 -3.89 -3.99 11.24
C PHE A 34 -4.23 -5.45 11.47
N VAL A 35 -3.80 -6.33 10.57
CA VAL A 35 -3.94 -7.78 10.70
C VAL A 35 -2.60 -8.43 11.06
N ASN A 36 -2.66 -9.52 11.81
CA ASN A 36 -1.50 -10.39 12.07
C ASN A 36 -1.31 -11.40 10.92
N SER A 37 -0.18 -12.12 10.91
CA SER A 37 0.17 -13.09 9.87
C SER A 37 -0.88 -14.20 9.71
N GLY A 38 -1.43 -14.73 10.81
CA GLY A 38 -2.48 -15.76 10.76
C GLY A 38 -3.77 -15.24 10.10
N THR A 39 -4.22 -14.05 10.46
CA THR A 39 -5.39 -13.43 9.83
C THR A 39 -5.11 -13.12 8.36
N TYR A 40 -3.91 -12.60 8.04
CA TYR A 40 -3.51 -12.31 6.66
C TYR A 40 -3.63 -13.54 5.76
N THR A 41 -3.09 -14.68 6.16
CA THR A 41 -3.19 -15.94 5.41
C THR A 41 -4.65 -16.37 5.20
N LEU A 42 -5.51 -16.15 6.20
CA LEU A 42 -6.93 -16.46 6.09
C LEU A 42 -7.65 -15.56 5.10
N LEU A 43 -7.28 -14.29 4.96
CA LEU A 43 -7.95 -13.36 4.04
C LEU A 43 -7.91 -13.85 2.58
N TYR A 44 -6.86 -14.55 2.17
CA TYR A 44 -6.71 -15.09 0.82
C TYR A 44 -7.46 -16.42 0.58
N LYS A 45 -7.98 -17.06 1.62
CA LYS A 45 -8.82 -18.24 1.45
C LYS A 45 -10.24 -17.85 1.01
N LYS A 46 -10.87 -18.63 0.14
CA LYS A 46 -12.25 -18.39 -0.29
C LYS A 46 -13.23 -18.47 0.89
N GLY A 47 -14.31 -17.70 0.81
CA GLY A 47 -15.40 -17.71 1.77
C GLY A 47 -15.18 -16.85 3.01
N ILE A 48 -16.26 -16.61 3.74
CA ILE A 48 -16.27 -15.90 5.01
C ILE A 48 -16.24 -16.94 6.14
N SER A 49 -15.31 -16.82 7.07
CA SER A 49 -15.22 -17.69 8.25
C SER A 49 -15.24 -16.89 9.54
N ALA A 50 -15.75 -17.46 10.63
CA ALA A 50 -15.73 -16.82 11.94
C ALA A 50 -14.32 -16.38 12.35
N LYS A 51 -13.28 -17.15 11.99
CA LYS A 51 -11.88 -16.81 12.25
C LYS A 51 -11.44 -15.54 11.50
N LYS A 52 -11.92 -15.31 10.27
CA LYS A 52 -11.64 -14.06 9.53
C LYS A 52 -12.29 -12.88 10.23
N ILE A 53 -13.58 -13.00 10.57
CA ILE A 53 -14.33 -11.93 11.24
C ILE A 53 -13.66 -11.58 12.57
N PHE A 54 -13.33 -12.58 13.37
CA PHE A 54 -12.62 -12.38 14.64
C PHE A 54 -11.26 -11.70 14.46
N GLY A 55 -10.47 -12.13 13.46
CA GLY A 55 -9.17 -11.51 13.14
C GLY A 55 -9.30 -10.03 12.76
N ILE A 56 -10.33 -9.66 12.00
CA ILE A 56 -10.64 -8.27 11.63
C ILE A 56 -11.07 -7.48 12.86
N LEU A 57 -11.96 -8.02 13.68
CA LEU A 57 -12.41 -7.39 14.92
C LEU A 57 -11.23 -7.09 15.86
N MET A 58 -10.34 -8.07 16.04
CA MET A 58 -9.11 -7.87 16.81
C MET A 58 -8.19 -6.82 16.20
N GLY A 59 -8.21 -6.67 14.87
CA GLY A 59 -7.55 -5.56 14.17
C GLY A 59 -8.09 -4.19 14.59
N PHE A 60 -9.40 -4.05 14.63
CA PHE A 60 -10.07 -2.82 15.10
C PHE A 60 -9.74 -2.52 16.56
N LEU A 61 -9.79 -3.51 17.45
CA LEU A 61 -9.47 -3.34 18.87
C LEU A 61 -8.01 -2.90 19.08
N ARG A 62 -7.07 -3.53 18.37
CA ARG A 62 -5.66 -3.12 18.38
C ARG A 62 -5.50 -1.69 17.90
N ARG A 63 -6.23 -1.30 16.86
CA ARG A 63 -6.15 0.05 16.31
C ARG A 63 -6.73 1.09 17.28
N LEU A 64 -7.84 0.78 17.95
CA LEU A 64 -8.39 1.61 19.03
C LEU A 64 -7.35 1.82 20.14
N LYS A 65 -6.77 0.72 20.65
CA LYS A 65 -5.73 0.80 21.67
C LYS A 65 -4.57 1.70 21.24
N LEU A 66 -4.07 1.51 20.02
CA LEU A 66 -2.97 2.30 19.47
C LEU A 66 -3.33 3.77 19.39
N VAL A 67 -4.50 4.11 18.86
CA VAL A 67 -4.93 5.49 18.65
C VAL A 67 -5.13 6.21 19.98
N PHE A 68 -5.82 5.61 20.94
CA PHE A 68 -6.14 6.30 22.19
C PHE A 68 -5.04 6.29 23.24
N PHE A 69 -4.26 5.20 23.34
CA PHE A 69 -3.33 5.02 24.45
C PHE A 69 -1.86 5.15 24.03
N GLU A 70 -1.52 4.78 22.80
CA GLU A 70 -0.12 4.71 22.39
C GLU A 70 0.32 5.86 21.48
N SER A 71 -0.60 6.43 20.70
CA SER A 71 -0.26 7.49 19.72
C SER A 71 0.40 8.72 20.35
N LYS A 72 0.08 9.00 21.61
CA LYS A 72 0.66 10.11 22.37
C LYS A 72 2.18 10.00 22.61
N ASN A 73 2.71 8.79 22.55
CA ASN A 73 4.13 8.51 22.79
C ASN A 73 5.01 8.72 21.56
N TYR A 74 4.42 9.12 20.42
CA TYR A 74 5.11 9.30 19.14
C TYR A 74 4.89 10.73 18.63
N GLU A 75 5.92 11.34 18.09
CA GLU A 75 5.83 12.69 17.51
C GLU A 75 5.02 12.68 16.22
N VAL A 76 5.21 11.66 15.38
CA VAL A 76 4.59 11.50 14.07
C VAL A 76 4.03 10.10 13.92
N ILE A 77 2.88 10.01 13.28
CA ILE A 77 2.24 8.74 12.91
C ILE A 77 2.38 8.59 11.40
N PHE A 78 2.87 7.45 10.92
CA PHE A 78 2.97 7.13 9.51
C PHE A 78 1.88 6.13 9.13
N ILE A 79 0.97 6.53 8.26
CA ILE A 79 -0.15 5.69 7.77
C ILE A 79 0.12 5.36 6.32
N HIS A 80 0.47 4.09 6.06
CA HIS A 80 0.59 3.58 4.71
C HIS A 80 -0.74 3.00 4.25
N ARG A 81 -1.26 3.51 3.15
CA ARG A 81 -2.54 3.19 2.50
C ARG A 81 -3.76 3.55 3.38
N GLU A 82 -3.95 2.91 4.50
CA GLU A 82 -5.11 3.13 5.38
C GLU A 82 -4.86 2.57 6.79
N ALA A 83 -5.45 3.18 7.79
CA ALA A 83 -5.37 2.68 9.16
C ALA A 83 -6.24 1.43 9.37
N SER A 84 -7.35 1.35 8.62
CA SER A 84 -8.24 0.20 8.56
C SER A 84 -8.61 -0.12 7.11
N PRO A 85 -8.52 -1.39 6.66
CA PRO A 85 -8.88 -1.80 5.30
C PRO A 85 -10.39 -1.78 5.03
N LEU A 86 -11.19 -1.69 6.07
CA LEU A 86 -12.66 -1.67 6.00
C LEU A 86 -13.24 -0.49 6.75
N GLY A 87 -14.39 -0.05 6.29
CA GLY A 87 -15.18 1.00 6.90
C GLY A 87 -14.67 2.43 6.65
N PRO A 88 -15.35 3.41 7.26
CA PRO A 88 -14.99 4.82 7.15
C PRO A 88 -13.65 5.13 7.85
N PRO A 89 -13.02 6.30 7.58
CA PRO A 89 -11.70 6.68 8.12
C PRO A 89 -11.80 7.18 9.57
N VAL A 90 -12.38 6.37 10.45
CA VAL A 90 -12.64 6.75 11.85
C VAL A 90 -11.35 6.99 12.61
N PHE A 91 -10.36 6.14 12.42
CA PHE A 91 -9.07 6.25 13.12
C PHE A 91 -8.28 7.48 12.69
N GLU A 92 -8.25 7.76 11.40
CA GLU A 92 -7.62 8.94 10.84
C GLU A 92 -8.34 10.21 11.29
N TRP A 93 -9.66 10.17 11.35
CA TRP A 93 -10.46 11.27 11.88
C TRP A 93 -10.17 11.52 13.38
N ILE A 94 -10.15 10.46 14.20
CA ILE A 94 -9.81 10.58 15.63
C ILE A 94 -8.42 11.18 15.81
N LEU A 95 -7.43 10.68 15.06
CA LEU A 95 -6.07 11.22 15.12
C LEU A 95 -6.03 12.69 14.75
N ALA A 96 -6.64 13.08 13.62
CA ALA A 96 -6.53 14.43 13.10
C ALA A 96 -7.40 15.45 13.86
N LYS A 97 -8.65 15.06 14.20
CA LYS A 97 -9.66 16.01 14.70
C LYS A 97 -9.82 15.97 16.21
N LEU A 98 -9.87 14.77 16.79
CA LEU A 98 -10.08 14.63 18.23
C LEU A 98 -8.76 14.77 19.01
N LEU A 99 -7.74 14.01 18.62
CA LEU A 99 -6.44 13.98 19.32
C LEU A 99 -5.43 14.99 18.79
N LYS A 100 -5.75 15.66 17.67
CA LYS A 100 -4.90 16.67 17.01
C LYS A 100 -3.48 16.17 16.74
N ARG A 101 -3.33 14.87 16.43
CA ARG A 101 -2.04 14.24 16.13
C ARG A 101 -1.68 14.46 14.67
N LYS A 102 -0.40 14.76 14.43
CA LYS A 102 0.13 14.84 13.06
C LYS A 102 0.33 13.43 12.51
N PHE A 103 -0.14 13.19 11.28
CA PHE A 103 0.19 11.96 10.58
C PHE A 103 0.61 12.23 9.14
N ILE A 104 1.57 11.45 8.68
CA ILE A 104 1.98 11.37 7.28
C ILE A 104 1.14 10.27 6.64
N TYR A 105 0.52 10.58 5.51
CA TYR A 105 -0.27 9.64 4.74
C TYR A 105 0.49 9.24 3.48
N ASP A 106 0.79 7.96 3.33
CA ASP A 106 1.60 7.43 2.23
C ASP A 106 0.83 6.41 1.40
N TYR A 107 0.91 6.55 0.08
CA TYR A 107 0.29 5.63 -0.87
C TYR A 107 0.97 5.67 -2.24
N ASP A 108 0.99 4.52 -2.90
CA ASP A 108 1.64 4.27 -4.19
C ASP A 108 0.66 3.79 -5.27
N ASP A 109 -0.59 3.49 -4.89
CA ASP A 109 -1.67 3.07 -5.77
C ASP A 109 -2.87 4.02 -5.69
N ALA A 110 -3.69 4.05 -6.73
CA ALA A 110 -4.98 4.76 -6.77
C ALA A 110 -6.04 3.98 -5.96
N ILE A 111 -5.83 3.86 -4.65
CA ILE A 111 -6.66 3.04 -3.75
C ILE A 111 -8.09 3.56 -3.56
N TRP A 112 -8.43 4.71 -4.11
CA TRP A 112 -9.80 5.23 -4.22
C TRP A 112 -10.54 4.67 -5.43
N GLU A 113 -9.84 4.09 -6.39
CA GLU A 113 -10.46 3.44 -7.54
C GLU A 113 -10.94 2.04 -7.16
N PRO A 114 -12.18 1.69 -7.50
CA PRO A 114 -12.72 0.40 -7.18
C PRO A 114 -12.00 -0.72 -7.95
N SER A 115 -11.20 -1.51 -7.26
CA SER A 115 -10.59 -2.74 -7.80
C SER A 115 -11.51 -3.98 -7.68
N ILE A 116 -12.75 -3.78 -7.25
CA ILE A 116 -13.73 -4.84 -7.02
C ILE A 116 -14.81 -4.72 -8.09
N SER A 117 -15.12 -5.81 -8.78
CA SER A 117 -16.22 -5.83 -9.73
C SER A 117 -17.52 -5.39 -9.05
N ALA A 118 -18.35 -4.62 -9.78
CA ALA A 118 -19.65 -4.14 -9.31
C ALA A 118 -20.58 -5.29 -8.83
N ALA A 119 -20.28 -6.52 -9.18
CA ALA A 119 -20.99 -7.72 -8.71
C ALA A 119 -20.88 -7.94 -7.19
N ASN A 120 -19.86 -7.41 -6.52
CA ASN A 120 -19.71 -7.55 -5.07
C ASN A 120 -19.99 -6.23 -4.34
N ARG A 121 -21.23 -5.76 -4.41
CA ARG A 121 -21.68 -4.49 -3.78
C ARG A 121 -21.35 -4.41 -2.29
N ALA A 122 -21.53 -5.50 -1.55
CA ALA A 122 -21.25 -5.50 -0.11
C ALA A 122 -19.79 -5.21 0.21
N ALA A 123 -18.86 -5.82 -0.52
CA ALA A 123 -17.43 -5.54 -0.37
C ALA A 123 -17.05 -4.12 -0.83
N PHE A 124 -17.72 -3.60 -1.86
CA PHE A 124 -17.55 -2.24 -2.33
C PHE A 124 -17.91 -1.22 -1.23
N PHE A 125 -19.10 -1.34 -0.63
CA PHE A 125 -19.51 -0.48 0.47
C PHE A 125 -18.63 -0.66 1.72
N ALA A 126 -18.26 -1.90 2.05
CA ALA A 126 -17.40 -2.18 3.19
C ALA A 126 -16.01 -1.55 3.05
N LYS A 127 -15.46 -1.43 1.84
CA LYS A 127 -14.16 -0.77 1.61
C LYS A 127 -14.19 0.74 1.75
N ALA A 128 -15.34 1.37 1.54
CA ALA A 128 -15.51 2.83 1.67
C ALA A 128 -14.42 3.62 0.91
N PHE A 129 -14.28 3.38 -0.40
CA PHE A 129 -13.24 4.00 -1.26
C PHE A 129 -13.18 5.54 -1.15
N TRP A 130 -14.33 6.17 -0.93
CA TRP A 130 -14.47 7.61 -0.72
C TRP A 130 -13.66 8.16 0.47
N LYS A 131 -13.27 7.31 1.42
CA LYS A 131 -12.52 7.71 2.62
C LYS A 131 -11.16 8.33 2.30
N ILE A 132 -10.54 7.94 1.18
CA ILE A 132 -9.19 8.38 0.80
C ILE A 132 -9.13 9.89 0.64
N LYS A 133 -10.15 10.50 0.01
CA LYS A 133 -10.28 11.95 -0.10
C LYS A 133 -10.16 12.65 1.26
N TYR A 134 -10.84 12.12 2.27
CA TYR A 134 -10.82 12.72 3.61
C TYR A 134 -9.50 12.48 4.33
N ILE A 135 -8.88 11.31 4.15
CA ILE A 135 -7.57 11.01 4.73
C ILE A 135 -6.53 11.98 4.15
N CYS A 136 -6.51 12.18 2.84
CA CYS A 136 -5.65 13.17 2.18
C CYS A 136 -5.83 14.57 2.77
N LYS A 137 -7.08 15.00 2.95
CA LYS A 137 -7.41 16.33 3.51
C LYS A 137 -6.95 16.49 4.97
N TRP A 138 -6.96 15.43 5.76
CA TRP A 138 -6.63 15.51 7.19
C TRP A 138 -5.16 15.24 7.49
N ALA A 139 -4.44 14.61 6.59
CA ALA A 139 -3.02 14.36 6.73
C ALA A 139 -2.23 15.67 6.91
N PHE A 140 -1.20 15.61 7.72
CA PHE A 140 -0.24 16.70 7.86
C PHE A 140 0.61 16.84 6.58
N ILE A 141 1.06 15.69 6.06
CA ILE A 141 1.76 15.56 4.78
C ILE A 141 1.20 14.34 4.05
N ASN A 142 1.00 14.44 2.75
CA ASN A 142 0.74 13.32 1.86
C ASN A 142 2.01 12.95 1.10
N SER A 143 2.39 11.68 1.12
CA SER A 143 3.50 11.09 0.37
C SER A 143 2.92 10.26 -0.76
N ALA A 144 3.03 10.73 -1.99
CA ALA A 144 2.43 10.14 -3.16
C ALA A 144 3.47 9.50 -4.09
N GLY A 145 3.23 8.27 -4.54
CA GLY A 145 4.18 7.50 -5.36
C GLY A 145 4.39 8.03 -6.79
N ASN A 146 3.50 8.87 -7.29
CA ASN A 146 3.62 9.51 -8.60
C ASN A 146 2.80 10.82 -8.66
N ASN A 147 2.96 11.58 -9.76
CA ASN A 147 2.28 12.87 -9.95
C ASN A 147 0.76 12.75 -10.02
N PHE A 148 0.23 11.67 -10.58
CA PHE A 148 -1.21 11.42 -10.63
C PHE A 148 -1.81 11.32 -9.23
N LEU A 149 -1.15 10.56 -8.36
CA LEU A 149 -1.53 10.40 -6.96
C LEU A 149 -1.37 11.72 -6.18
N GLU A 150 -0.28 12.45 -6.42
CA GLU A 150 -0.06 13.76 -5.79
C GLU A 150 -1.14 14.76 -6.17
N ASN A 151 -1.52 14.81 -7.43
CA ASN A 151 -2.60 15.67 -7.92
C ASN A 151 -3.95 15.34 -7.27
N TYR A 152 -4.24 14.04 -7.07
CA TYR A 152 -5.44 13.63 -6.34
C TYR A 152 -5.44 14.15 -4.89
N ALA A 153 -4.31 14.09 -4.18
CA ALA A 153 -4.21 14.67 -2.85
C ALA A 153 -4.49 16.18 -2.85
N LYS A 154 -3.88 16.93 -3.78
CA LYS A 154 -4.09 18.37 -3.94
C LYS A 154 -5.57 18.71 -4.20
N GLN A 155 -6.21 18.00 -5.13
CA GLN A 155 -7.65 18.15 -5.44
C GLN A 155 -8.55 17.74 -4.25
N SER A 156 -8.08 16.83 -3.40
CA SER A 156 -8.78 16.43 -2.17
C SER A 156 -8.66 17.46 -1.04
N GLY A 157 -7.91 18.54 -1.23
CA GLY A 157 -7.70 19.60 -0.24
C GLY A 157 -6.57 19.25 0.76
N ALA A 158 -5.55 18.53 0.33
CA ALA A 158 -4.35 18.26 1.12
C ALA A 158 -3.64 19.57 1.48
N ARG A 159 -3.15 19.66 2.71
CA ARG A 159 -2.34 20.80 3.18
C ARG A 159 -0.97 20.83 2.53
N GLN A 160 -0.36 19.66 2.45
CA GLN A 160 0.96 19.47 1.86
C GLN A 160 0.99 18.11 1.17
N SER A 161 1.58 18.07 -0.01
CA SER A 161 1.76 16.86 -0.80
C SER A 161 3.17 16.82 -1.35
N LEU A 162 3.81 15.65 -1.26
CA LEU A 162 5.14 15.39 -1.74
C LEU A 162 5.10 14.25 -2.74
N PHE A 163 5.71 14.47 -3.89
CA PHE A 163 6.04 13.41 -4.82
C PHE A 163 7.22 12.61 -4.27
N LEU A 164 6.96 11.36 -3.88
CA LEU A 164 7.98 10.43 -3.41
C LEU A 164 7.82 9.11 -4.17
N PRO A 165 8.58 8.89 -5.25
CA PRO A 165 8.43 7.70 -6.07
C PRO A 165 8.78 6.43 -5.30
N THR A 166 8.15 5.33 -5.69
CA THR A 166 8.55 4.01 -5.21
C THR A 166 9.86 3.63 -5.90
N VAL A 167 10.90 3.42 -5.11
CA VAL A 167 12.24 3.08 -5.59
C VAL A 167 12.66 1.72 -5.05
N VAL A 168 13.68 1.13 -5.69
CA VAL A 168 14.32 -0.10 -5.23
C VAL A 168 15.75 0.18 -4.77
N ASP A 169 16.23 -0.56 -3.79
CA ASP A 169 17.63 -0.53 -3.37
C ASP A 169 18.48 -1.32 -4.38
N ALA A 170 18.89 -0.64 -5.44
CA ALA A 170 19.72 -1.22 -6.51
C ALA A 170 21.19 -1.39 -6.12
N VAL A 171 21.62 -0.83 -5.00
CA VAL A 171 23.01 -0.90 -4.53
C VAL A 171 23.24 -2.15 -3.70
N ASN A 172 22.37 -2.42 -2.72
CA ASN A 172 22.60 -3.47 -1.75
C ASN A 172 21.71 -4.70 -1.94
N ARG A 173 20.55 -4.55 -2.55
CA ARG A 173 19.52 -5.61 -2.56
C ARG A 173 19.17 -6.12 -3.95
N TYR A 174 19.04 -5.24 -4.93
CA TYR A 174 18.62 -5.59 -6.29
C TYR A 174 19.74 -5.27 -7.28
N VAL A 175 20.92 -5.85 -7.04
CA VAL A 175 22.08 -5.66 -7.90
C VAL A 175 21.81 -6.31 -9.25
N PRO A 176 22.10 -5.63 -10.37
CA PRO A 176 21.97 -6.21 -11.70
C PRO A 176 22.77 -7.51 -11.82
N ALA A 177 22.19 -8.52 -12.42
CA ALA A 177 22.94 -9.72 -12.79
C ALA A 177 24.06 -9.33 -13.76
N LYS A 178 25.22 -10.02 -13.69
CA LYS A 178 26.29 -9.85 -14.67
C LYS A 178 25.72 -10.10 -16.07
N ALA A 179 26.06 -9.23 -17.02
CA ALA A 179 25.61 -9.36 -18.39
C ALA A 179 25.90 -10.80 -18.89
N LYS A 180 24.86 -11.49 -19.31
CA LYS A 180 24.98 -12.78 -19.99
C LYS A 180 25.47 -12.53 -21.42
N ASN A 181 26.16 -13.54 -21.99
CA ASN A 181 26.64 -13.54 -23.35
C ASN A 181 25.64 -12.91 -24.34
N ASN A 182 26.12 -11.98 -25.15
CA ASN A 182 25.36 -11.25 -26.17
C ASN A 182 24.76 -12.13 -27.29
N ASN A 183 25.01 -13.44 -27.28
CA ASN A 183 24.58 -14.40 -28.31
C ASN A 183 23.25 -15.12 -27.98
N ILE A 184 22.57 -14.74 -26.89
CA ILE A 184 21.28 -15.33 -26.52
C ILE A 184 20.21 -14.29 -26.85
N PRO A 185 19.14 -14.63 -27.57
CA PRO A 185 18.05 -13.73 -27.83
C PRO A 185 17.53 -13.11 -26.51
N PRO A 186 17.12 -11.82 -26.50
CA PRO A 186 16.55 -11.21 -25.33
C PRO A 186 15.26 -11.90 -24.93
N VAL A 187 15.02 -12.05 -23.63
CA VAL A 187 13.80 -12.65 -23.10
C VAL A 187 12.91 -11.56 -22.54
N ILE A 188 11.72 -11.43 -23.09
CA ILE A 188 10.69 -10.54 -22.54
C ILE A 188 9.93 -11.29 -21.45
N GLY A 189 10.10 -10.87 -20.20
CA GLY A 189 9.45 -11.47 -19.04
C GLY A 189 8.38 -10.56 -18.46
N TRP A 190 7.28 -11.13 -18.00
CA TRP A 190 6.26 -10.43 -17.21
C TRP A 190 6.17 -11.01 -15.81
N THR A 191 6.01 -10.15 -14.83
CA THR A 191 5.73 -10.54 -13.45
C THR A 191 4.54 -9.77 -12.90
N GLY A 192 3.62 -10.47 -12.26
CA GLY A 192 2.41 -9.87 -11.71
C GLY A 192 1.57 -10.88 -10.91
N SER A 193 0.36 -10.48 -10.56
CA SER A 193 -0.61 -11.32 -9.85
C SER A 193 -1.74 -11.76 -10.79
N HIS A 194 -2.55 -12.73 -10.35
CA HIS A 194 -3.75 -13.13 -11.10
C HIS A 194 -4.70 -11.96 -11.42
N SER A 195 -4.76 -10.95 -10.56
CA SER A 195 -5.61 -9.77 -10.79
C SER A 195 -5.05 -8.80 -11.83
N THR A 196 -3.77 -8.91 -12.17
CA THR A 196 -3.10 -8.04 -13.15
C THR A 196 -2.81 -8.70 -14.49
N ILE A 197 -3.14 -9.99 -14.66
CA ILE A 197 -2.90 -10.71 -15.90
C ILE A 197 -3.65 -10.10 -17.11
N MET A 198 -4.77 -9.45 -16.87
CA MET A 198 -5.53 -8.73 -17.89
C MET A 198 -4.69 -7.63 -18.57
N TYR A 199 -3.75 -7.01 -17.86
CA TYR A 199 -2.85 -6.00 -18.43
C TYR A 199 -1.80 -6.62 -19.36
N LEU A 200 -1.36 -7.86 -19.07
CA LEU A 200 -0.52 -8.61 -20.01
C LEU A 200 -1.31 -8.97 -21.26
N GLN A 201 -2.56 -9.39 -21.10
CA GLN A 201 -3.41 -9.76 -22.23
C GLN A 201 -3.59 -8.62 -23.23
N SER A 202 -3.69 -7.38 -22.77
CA SER A 202 -3.76 -6.22 -23.66
C SER A 202 -2.49 -5.94 -24.48
N CYS A 203 -1.35 -6.53 -24.10
CA CYS A 203 -0.08 -6.40 -24.80
C CYS A 203 0.24 -7.61 -25.73
N ILE A 204 -0.58 -8.68 -25.72
CA ILE A 204 -0.24 -9.92 -26.44
C ILE A 204 -0.15 -9.70 -27.95
N GLU A 205 -1.06 -8.91 -28.52
CA GLU A 205 -1.06 -8.62 -29.97
C GLU A 205 0.25 -7.92 -30.36
N ILE A 206 0.65 -6.90 -29.61
CA ILE A 206 1.91 -6.16 -29.84
C ILE A 206 3.12 -7.08 -29.70
N LEU A 207 3.12 -7.97 -28.71
CA LEU A 207 4.20 -8.96 -28.52
C LEU A 207 4.29 -9.96 -29.66
N ASN A 208 3.15 -10.37 -30.22
CA ASN A 208 3.11 -11.26 -31.40
C ASN A 208 3.63 -10.57 -32.66
N GLU A 209 3.29 -9.30 -32.88
CA GLU A 209 3.86 -8.50 -33.98
C GLU A 209 5.37 -8.34 -33.82
N LEU A 210 5.82 -8.00 -32.60
CA LEU A 210 7.25 -7.86 -32.32
C LEU A 210 8.03 -9.14 -32.57
N LYS A 211 7.45 -10.31 -32.23
CA LYS A 211 8.04 -11.62 -32.47
C LYS A 211 8.23 -11.95 -33.95
N GLN A 212 7.42 -11.37 -34.85
CA GLN A 212 7.59 -11.53 -36.30
C GLN A 212 8.78 -10.75 -36.84
N LEU A 213 9.17 -9.67 -36.15
CA LEU A 213 10.24 -8.77 -36.55
C LEU A 213 11.58 -9.06 -35.87
N HIS A 214 11.55 -9.67 -34.69
CA HIS A 214 12.72 -9.90 -33.84
C HIS A 214 12.63 -11.24 -33.12
N GLU A 215 13.77 -11.92 -32.97
CA GLU A 215 13.88 -13.10 -32.10
C GLU A 215 14.04 -12.70 -30.63
N PHE A 216 13.14 -13.20 -29.79
CA PHE A 216 13.23 -13.07 -28.32
C PHE A 216 12.51 -14.20 -27.59
#